data_3c7f3eaa6f54bbb7e79317daf123fb4c
#
_entry.id   3c7f3eaa6f54bbb7e79317daf123fb4c
#
_cell.length_a   1.000
_cell.length_b   1.000
_cell.length_c   1.000
_cell.angle_alpha   90.00
_cell.angle_beta   90.00
_cell.angle_gamma   90.00
#
_symmetry.space_group_name_H-M   'P 1'
#
loop_
_entity.id
_entity.type
_entity.pdbx_description
1 polymer ?
#
loop_
_entity_poly.entity_id
_entity_poly.type
_entity_poly.pdbx_seq_one_letter_code
_entity_poly.pdbx_strand_id
1 'polypeptide(L)'
;IVNADEATLYFVNETSFNGFDKHPVNDGANYIGIATNDIWHTVNYTYQQFRERHISDYRKLYDRLTLNLAGAKYDNNKTTEQQLKDYTDKGGNNKYLETLYFQYGRYLLISSSRTPSVPANLQGLWTPHKFSPWRGNYTVNINLEENYWHAEEANLSEMVMPLDGFISSLAKTGKYTAEHYYGINQGWCSSHNSDIWAM
;
A
#
# COMPACT_ATOMS: atom_id res chain seq x y z
N ILE A 1 23.97 -17.92 14.22
CA ILE A 1 23.80 -19.14 13.41
C ILE A 1 25.19 -19.56 12.99
N VAL A 2 25.57 -20.81 13.27
CA VAL A 2 26.90 -21.38 12.94
C VAL A 2 26.66 -22.68 12.19
N ASN A 3 27.40 -22.89 11.09
CA ASN A 3 27.31 -24.07 10.25
C ASN A 3 25.90 -24.35 9.67
N ALA A 4 25.23 -23.32 9.18
CA ALA A 4 23.96 -23.41 8.49
C ALA A 4 24.14 -22.99 7.02
N ASP A 5 23.65 -23.82 6.09
CA ASP A 5 23.65 -23.51 4.65
C ASP A 5 22.55 -22.51 4.28
N GLU A 6 21.44 -22.52 5.03
CA GLU A 6 20.30 -21.64 4.82
C GLU A 6 19.72 -21.16 6.16
N ALA A 7 19.10 -19.99 6.15
CA ALA A 7 18.35 -19.46 7.28
C ALA A 7 17.11 -18.70 6.80
N THR A 8 15.98 -18.94 7.44
CA THR A 8 14.74 -18.22 7.23
C THR A 8 14.42 -17.40 8.47
N LEU A 9 14.21 -16.10 8.30
CA LEU A 9 13.80 -15.20 9.37
C LEU A 9 12.34 -14.79 9.17
N TYR A 10 11.53 -14.97 10.19
CA TYR A 10 10.17 -14.45 10.22
C TYR A 10 10.14 -13.18 11.05
N PHE A 11 9.61 -12.13 10.48
CA PHE A 11 9.45 -10.84 11.13
C PHE A 11 7.99 -10.42 11.11
N VAL A 12 7.47 -10.01 12.27
CA VAL A 12 6.13 -9.47 12.45
C VAL A 12 6.26 -8.11 13.13
N ASN A 13 5.51 -7.14 12.66
CA ASN A 13 5.39 -5.82 13.27
C ASN A 13 3.93 -5.42 13.36
N GLU A 14 3.56 -4.88 14.51
CA GLU A 14 2.23 -4.39 14.80
C GLU A 14 2.31 -3.05 15.51
N THR A 15 1.21 -2.30 15.46
CA THR A 15 1.10 -1.01 16.15
C THR A 15 -0.12 -0.98 17.06
N SER A 16 -0.16 -0.02 17.96
CA SER A 16 -1.33 0.22 18.81
C SER A 16 -2.47 0.96 18.09
N PHE A 17 -2.33 1.30 16.81
CA PHE A 17 -3.40 1.94 16.05
C PHE A 17 -4.66 1.06 16.04
N ASN A 18 -5.80 1.64 16.43
CA ASN A 18 -7.07 0.93 16.58
C ASN A 18 -8.25 1.70 15.95
N GLY A 19 -7.97 2.53 14.98
CA GLY A 19 -8.96 3.37 14.30
C GLY A 19 -8.71 4.86 14.50
N PHE A 20 -9.28 5.67 13.61
CA PHE A 20 -9.03 7.11 13.56
C PHE A 20 -9.50 7.87 14.80
N ASP A 21 -10.52 7.35 15.52
CA ASP A 21 -11.15 7.97 16.68
C ASP A 21 -10.70 7.36 18.03
N LYS A 22 -9.63 6.56 18.02
CA LYS A 22 -9.10 5.89 19.20
C LYS A 22 -7.75 6.44 19.62
N HIS A 23 -7.58 6.71 20.90
CA HIS A 23 -6.30 7.13 21.44
C HIS A 23 -5.34 5.93 21.49
N PRO A 24 -4.15 6.01 20.84
CA PRO A 24 -3.29 4.84 20.65
C PRO A 24 -2.71 4.24 21.94
N VAL A 25 -2.74 4.98 23.07
CA VAL A 25 -2.29 4.49 24.37
C VAL A 25 -3.46 3.97 25.22
N ASN A 26 -4.56 4.73 25.28
CA ASN A 26 -5.68 4.41 26.18
C ASN A 26 -6.66 3.39 25.58
N ASP A 27 -6.85 3.48 24.25
CA ASP A 27 -7.82 2.67 23.50
C ASP A 27 -7.12 1.84 22.41
N GLY A 28 -5.79 1.71 22.52
CA GLY A 28 -4.95 1.06 21.53
C GLY A 28 -5.22 -0.43 21.38
N ALA A 29 -4.92 -0.96 20.20
CA ALA A 29 -4.95 -2.39 19.95
C ALA A 29 -3.90 -3.11 20.80
N ASN A 30 -4.19 -4.35 21.20
CA ASN A 30 -3.21 -5.22 21.85
C ASN A 30 -2.16 -5.73 20.85
N TYR A 31 -1.31 -4.82 20.38
CA TYR A 31 -0.34 -5.12 19.33
C TYR A 31 0.68 -6.21 19.72
N ILE A 32 1.03 -6.31 21.02
CA ILE A 32 1.92 -7.38 21.50
C ILE A 32 1.23 -8.74 21.37
N GLY A 33 -0.02 -8.84 21.77
CA GLY A 33 -0.80 -10.07 21.65
C GLY A 33 -1.02 -10.47 20.19
N ILE A 34 -1.32 -9.52 19.30
CA ILE A 34 -1.49 -9.76 17.87
C ILE A 34 -0.17 -10.26 17.26
N ALA A 35 0.93 -9.53 17.44
CA ALA A 35 2.24 -9.91 16.92
C ALA A 35 2.72 -11.27 17.46
N THR A 36 2.48 -11.55 18.74
CA THR A 36 2.81 -12.84 19.35
C THR A 36 2.00 -13.97 18.73
N ASN A 37 0.70 -13.77 18.53
CA ASN A 37 -0.15 -14.77 17.89
C ASN A 37 0.29 -15.03 16.44
N ASP A 38 0.61 -13.98 15.69
CA ASP A 38 1.05 -14.12 14.31
C ASP A 38 2.38 -14.86 14.20
N ILE A 39 3.36 -14.53 15.05
CA ILE A 39 4.64 -15.27 15.06
C ILE A 39 4.44 -16.73 15.47
N TRP A 40 3.55 -17.02 16.44
CA TRP A 40 3.24 -18.39 16.83
C TRP A 40 2.59 -19.19 15.69
N HIS A 41 1.79 -18.56 14.84
CA HIS A 41 1.25 -19.24 13.67
C HIS A 41 2.32 -19.63 12.65
N THR A 42 3.48 -18.96 12.63
CA THR A 42 4.54 -19.28 11.68
C THR A 42 5.17 -20.65 11.95
N VAL A 43 5.23 -21.09 13.22
CA VAL A 43 5.89 -22.36 13.59
C VAL A 43 5.18 -23.60 13.02
N ASN A 44 3.94 -23.45 12.59
CA ASN A 44 3.13 -24.54 12.02
C ASN A 44 3.35 -24.73 10.51
N TYR A 45 4.17 -23.90 9.88
CA TYR A 45 4.36 -23.92 8.43
C TYR A 45 5.83 -23.88 8.06
N THR A 46 6.19 -24.65 7.03
CA THR A 46 7.49 -24.53 6.37
C THR A 46 7.53 -23.25 5.51
N TYR A 47 8.72 -22.77 5.18
CA TYR A 47 8.91 -21.68 4.23
C TYR A 47 8.17 -21.93 2.90
N GLN A 48 8.25 -23.16 2.37
CA GLN A 48 7.59 -23.52 1.13
C GLN A 48 6.05 -23.37 1.22
N GLN A 49 5.45 -23.82 2.32
CA GLN A 49 4.01 -23.66 2.56
C GLN A 49 3.60 -22.18 2.67
N PHE A 50 4.41 -21.35 3.34
CA PHE A 50 4.16 -19.91 3.37
C PHE A 50 4.23 -19.31 1.98
N ARG A 51 5.25 -19.62 1.22
CA ARG A 51 5.44 -19.14 -0.15
C ARG A 51 4.27 -19.53 -1.05
N GLU A 52 3.81 -20.77 -0.99
CA GLU A 52 2.66 -21.25 -1.77
C GLU A 52 1.36 -20.52 -1.39
N ARG A 53 1.10 -20.34 -0.10
CA ARG A 53 -0.05 -19.59 0.39
C ARG A 53 -0.02 -18.14 -0.07
N HIS A 54 1.13 -17.47 0.07
CA HIS A 54 1.31 -16.09 -0.38
C HIS A 54 1.07 -15.95 -1.89
N ILE A 55 1.67 -16.82 -2.70
CA ILE A 55 1.49 -16.80 -4.15
C ILE A 55 0.03 -17.06 -4.52
N SER A 56 -0.61 -18.04 -3.88
CA SER A 56 -2.01 -18.37 -4.14
C SER A 56 -2.95 -17.20 -3.81
N ASP A 57 -2.71 -16.53 -2.69
CA ASP A 57 -3.51 -15.36 -2.32
C ASP A 57 -3.29 -14.19 -3.28
N TYR A 58 -2.04 -13.85 -3.55
CA TYR A 58 -1.68 -12.74 -4.43
C TYR A 58 -2.21 -12.93 -5.87
N ARG A 59 -2.11 -14.14 -6.42
CA ARG A 59 -2.58 -14.45 -7.78
C ARG A 59 -4.07 -14.29 -7.97
N LYS A 60 -4.88 -14.44 -6.93
CA LYS A 60 -6.35 -14.19 -7.02
C LYS A 60 -6.67 -12.78 -7.50
N LEU A 61 -5.78 -11.83 -7.22
CA LEU A 61 -5.89 -10.43 -7.62
C LEU A 61 -5.05 -10.16 -8.89
N TYR A 62 -3.80 -10.59 -8.86
CA TYR A 62 -2.83 -10.25 -9.89
C TYR A 62 -3.17 -10.88 -11.25
N ASP A 63 -3.59 -12.13 -11.27
CA ASP A 63 -3.85 -12.88 -12.51
C ASP A 63 -5.16 -12.48 -13.22
N ARG A 64 -5.95 -11.55 -12.64
CA ARG A 64 -7.19 -11.06 -13.24
C ARG A 64 -6.99 -10.23 -14.51
N LEU A 65 -5.81 -9.68 -14.70
CA LEU A 65 -5.49 -8.82 -15.83
C LEU A 65 -4.03 -8.99 -16.24
N THR A 66 -3.82 -9.13 -17.54
CA THR A 66 -2.49 -9.21 -18.14
C THR A 66 -2.37 -8.18 -19.26
N LEU A 67 -1.36 -7.34 -19.19
CA LEU A 67 -0.96 -6.47 -20.31
C LEU A 67 0.12 -7.17 -21.12
N ASN A 68 -0.08 -7.29 -22.41
CA ASN A 68 0.93 -7.80 -23.34
C ASN A 68 1.12 -6.83 -24.50
N LEU A 69 2.25 -6.15 -24.52
CA LEU A 69 2.63 -5.28 -25.63
C LEU A 69 3.42 -6.08 -26.66
N ALA A 70 2.98 -6.03 -27.92
CA ALA A 70 3.61 -6.77 -29.00
C ALA A 70 5.12 -6.42 -29.11
N GLY A 71 5.96 -7.46 -29.13
CA GLY A 71 7.42 -7.31 -29.15
C GLY A 71 8.08 -7.13 -27.78
N ALA A 72 7.34 -7.20 -26.69
CA ALA A 72 7.91 -7.22 -25.35
C ALA A 72 8.83 -8.45 -25.17
N LYS A 73 10.09 -8.22 -24.82
CA LYS A 73 11.07 -9.27 -24.55
C LYS A 73 11.90 -8.89 -23.34
N TYR A 74 12.03 -9.83 -22.41
CA TYR A 74 12.93 -9.69 -21.28
C TYR A 74 14.39 -9.85 -21.74
N ASP A 75 15.24 -8.92 -21.33
CA ASP A 75 16.69 -9.00 -21.57
C ASP A 75 17.39 -9.56 -20.34
N ASN A 76 17.73 -10.83 -20.37
CA ASN A 76 18.43 -11.52 -19.27
C ASN A 76 19.85 -11.00 -18.99
N ASN A 77 20.43 -10.22 -19.91
CA ASN A 77 21.79 -9.71 -19.78
C ASN A 77 21.86 -8.36 -19.07
N LYS A 78 20.70 -7.77 -18.73
CA LYS A 78 20.62 -6.44 -18.12
C LYS A 78 19.76 -6.46 -16.86
N THR A 79 20.22 -5.75 -15.84
CA THR A 79 19.39 -5.45 -14.68
C THR A 79 18.25 -4.50 -15.06
N THR A 80 17.20 -4.44 -14.26
CA THR A 80 16.11 -3.47 -14.45
C THR A 80 16.62 -2.03 -14.47
N GLU A 81 17.58 -1.71 -13.59
CA GLU A 81 18.22 -0.38 -13.56
C GLU A 81 18.92 -0.04 -14.88
N GLN A 82 19.69 -0.99 -15.44
CA GLN A 82 20.33 -0.81 -16.74
C GLN A 82 19.32 -0.64 -17.86
N GLN A 83 18.21 -1.39 -17.82
CA GLN A 83 17.14 -1.26 -18.81
C GLN A 83 16.43 0.10 -18.69
N LEU A 84 16.19 0.59 -17.47
CA LEU A 84 15.63 1.92 -17.24
C LEU A 84 16.54 3.04 -17.76
N LYS A 85 17.85 2.92 -17.48
CA LYS A 85 18.84 3.88 -18.02
C LYS A 85 18.83 3.86 -19.54
N ASP A 86 18.87 2.69 -20.16
CA ASP A 86 18.80 2.55 -21.61
C ASP A 86 17.50 3.14 -22.18
N TYR A 87 16.37 2.94 -21.49
CA TYR A 87 15.09 3.51 -21.89
C TYR A 87 15.14 5.04 -21.93
N THR A 88 15.67 5.65 -20.89
CA THR A 88 15.83 7.11 -20.81
C THR A 88 16.80 7.64 -21.87
N ASP A 89 17.98 7.03 -22.00
CA ASP A 89 19.06 7.50 -22.86
C ASP A 89 18.77 7.32 -24.36
N LYS A 90 17.91 6.35 -24.72
CA LYS A 90 17.63 5.95 -26.11
C LYS A 90 16.24 6.33 -26.61
N GLY A 91 15.55 7.23 -25.93
CA GLY A 91 14.28 7.80 -26.40
C GLY A 91 13.04 6.92 -26.19
N GLY A 92 13.05 6.07 -25.17
CA GLY A 92 11.85 5.42 -24.68
C GLY A 92 11.26 4.33 -25.60
N ASN A 93 11.95 3.20 -25.77
CA ASN A 93 11.43 2.08 -26.57
C ASN A 93 11.81 0.72 -25.94
N ASN A 94 11.10 0.32 -24.91
CA ASN A 94 11.22 -1.00 -24.32
C ASN A 94 9.86 -1.50 -23.85
N LYS A 95 9.19 -2.27 -24.71
CA LYS A 95 7.84 -2.82 -24.45
C LYS A 95 7.78 -3.71 -23.21
N TYR A 96 8.87 -4.38 -22.85
CA TYR A 96 8.95 -5.16 -21.64
C TYR A 96 8.91 -4.25 -20.38
N LEU A 97 9.71 -3.17 -20.36
CA LEU A 97 9.69 -2.21 -19.25
C LEU A 97 8.32 -1.52 -19.10
N GLU A 98 7.70 -1.16 -20.21
CA GLU A 98 6.35 -0.56 -20.20
C GLU A 98 5.32 -1.53 -19.59
N THR A 99 5.38 -2.81 -19.99
CA THR A 99 4.54 -3.87 -19.40
C THR A 99 4.85 -4.09 -17.91
N LEU A 100 6.14 -4.15 -17.57
CA LEU A 100 6.59 -4.32 -16.20
C LEU A 100 6.14 -3.15 -15.31
N TYR A 101 6.25 -1.93 -15.79
CA TYR A 101 5.84 -0.72 -15.07
C TYR A 101 4.34 -0.75 -14.73
N PHE A 102 3.50 -1.10 -15.71
CA PHE A 102 2.07 -1.28 -15.49
C PHE A 102 1.78 -2.36 -14.44
N GLN A 103 2.39 -3.53 -14.57
CA GLN A 103 2.20 -4.63 -13.63
C GLN A 103 2.77 -4.32 -12.23
N TYR A 104 3.84 -3.53 -12.16
CA TYR A 104 4.40 -3.09 -10.89
C TYR A 104 3.48 -2.09 -10.17
N GLY A 105 2.82 -1.20 -10.89
CA GLY A 105 1.77 -0.33 -10.32
C GLY A 105 0.63 -1.16 -9.70
N ARG A 106 0.16 -2.20 -10.39
CA ARG A 106 -0.82 -3.13 -9.82
C ARG A 106 -0.31 -3.86 -8.57
N TYR A 107 0.95 -4.30 -8.59
CA TYR A 107 1.59 -4.91 -7.42
C TYR A 107 1.60 -3.96 -6.23
N LEU A 108 1.98 -2.70 -6.41
CA LEU A 108 2.01 -1.71 -5.35
C LEU A 108 0.62 -1.46 -4.76
N LEU A 109 -0.41 -1.34 -5.59
CA LEU A 109 -1.79 -1.16 -5.13
C LEU A 109 -2.29 -2.37 -4.33
N ILE A 110 -2.12 -3.59 -4.83
CA ILE A 110 -2.50 -4.83 -4.14
C ILE A 110 -1.79 -4.92 -2.77
N SER A 111 -0.51 -4.56 -2.73
CA SER A 111 0.32 -4.71 -1.53
C SER A 111 0.07 -3.62 -0.47
N SER A 112 -0.50 -2.47 -0.85
CA SER A 112 -0.71 -1.32 0.04
C SER A 112 -2.17 -1.10 0.46
N SER A 113 -3.15 -1.73 -0.20
CA SER A 113 -4.54 -1.32 -0.10
C SER A 113 -5.47 -2.46 0.34
N ARG A 114 -5.05 -3.25 1.33
CA ARG A 114 -5.83 -4.37 1.88
C ARG A 114 -6.22 -4.17 3.35
N THR A 115 -5.83 -3.07 3.96
CA THR A 115 -6.16 -2.75 5.35
C THR A 115 -7.35 -1.80 5.38
N PRO A 116 -8.46 -2.17 5.99
CA PRO A 116 -9.66 -1.33 6.04
C PRO A 116 -9.36 0.07 6.61
N SER A 117 -9.90 1.11 5.97
CA SER A 117 -9.80 2.52 6.39
C SER A 117 -8.38 3.11 6.49
N VAL A 118 -7.36 2.37 6.03
CA VAL A 118 -5.98 2.84 5.98
C VAL A 118 -5.48 2.74 4.54
N PRO A 119 -5.74 3.75 3.70
CA PRO A 119 -5.28 3.75 2.31
C PRO A 119 -3.77 3.94 2.21
N ALA A 120 -3.22 3.71 1.02
CA ALA A 120 -1.85 4.08 0.71
C ALA A 120 -1.65 5.59 0.89
N ASN A 121 -0.63 5.97 1.65
CA ASN A 121 -0.26 7.39 1.82
C ASN A 121 0.57 7.88 0.64
N LEU A 122 1.14 9.09 0.75
CA LEU A 122 1.92 9.74 -0.31
C LEU A 122 3.09 8.89 -0.84
N GLN A 123 3.69 8.05 0.02
CA GLN A 123 4.77 7.12 -0.35
C GLN A 123 4.28 5.67 -0.53
N GLY A 124 2.98 5.43 -0.58
CA GLY A 124 2.42 4.08 -0.43
C GLY A 124 2.54 3.62 1.02
N LEU A 125 3.28 2.55 1.28
CA LEU A 125 3.60 2.09 2.64
C LEU A 125 5.11 1.99 2.88
N TRP A 126 5.93 2.33 1.90
CA TRP A 126 7.36 2.08 1.91
C TRP A 126 8.16 3.38 1.89
N THR A 127 9.14 3.45 2.77
CA THR A 127 10.14 4.51 2.76
C THR A 127 11.46 3.97 3.31
N PRO A 128 12.60 4.29 2.70
CA PRO A 128 13.91 3.95 3.25
C PRO A 128 14.34 4.94 4.33
N HIS A 129 13.58 6.00 4.58
CA HIS A 129 13.94 7.08 5.49
C HIS A 129 13.29 6.89 6.86
N LYS A 130 14.02 7.21 7.92
CA LYS A 130 13.48 7.30 9.28
C LYS A 130 12.35 8.34 9.38
N PHE A 131 12.48 9.41 8.63
CA PHE A 131 11.45 10.42 8.41
C PHE A 131 11.18 10.50 6.92
N SER A 132 10.04 9.98 6.49
CA SER A 132 9.65 10.04 5.08
C SER A 132 9.41 11.48 4.63
N PRO A 133 9.65 11.80 3.35
CA PRO A 133 9.17 13.05 2.77
C PRO A 133 7.67 13.21 3.08
N TRP A 134 7.27 14.45 3.39
CA TRP A 134 5.90 14.78 3.83
C TRP A 134 5.36 13.93 5.00
N ARG A 135 6.25 13.21 5.71
CA ARG A 135 5.95 12.43 6.94
C ARG A 135 4.87 11.35 6.77
N GLY A 136 4.68 10.86 5.55
CA GLY A 136 3.67 9.85 5.25
C GLY A 136 2.24 10.34 5.41
N ASN A 137 1.99 11.65 5.23
CA ASN A 137 0.65 12.20 5.28
C ASN A 137 -0.22 11.77 4.09
N TYR A 138 -1.49 12.05 4.18
CA TYR A 138 -2.44 11.98 3.07
C TYR A 138 -2.62 13.37 2.48
N THR A 139 -2.06 13.61 1.30
CA THR A 139 -2.34 14.83 0.54
C THR A 139 -3.61 14.60 -0.26
N VAL A 140 -4.72 15.17 0.25
CA VAL A 140 -6.08 14.79 -0.16
C VAL A 140 -6.65 15.67 -1.29
N ASN A 141 -5.81 16.41 -1.99
CA ASN A 141 -6.27 17.19 -3.15
C ASN A 141 -6.09 16.45 -4.48
N ILE A 142 -5.01 15.68 -4.65
CA ILE A 142 -4.75 14.88 -5.86
C ILE A 142 -3.89 13.63 -5.59
N ASN A 143 -2.88 13.73 -4.71
CA ASN A 143 -1.89 12.66 -4.58
C ASN A 143 -2.49 11.38 -4.02
N LEU A 144 -3.38 11.47 -3.02
CA LEU A 144 -4.10 10.31 -2.51
C LEU A 144 -4.99 9.69 -3.59
N GLU A 145 -5.68 10.51 -4.37
CA GLU A 145 -6.57 10.08 -5.44
C GLU A 145 -5.81 9.37 -6.54
N GLU A 146 -4.65 9.91 -6.98
CA GLU A 146 -3.81 9.31 -8.01
C GLU A 146 -3.35 7.90 -7.68
N ASN A 147 -3.13 7.58 -6.40
CA ASN A 147 -2.79 6.23 -5.97
C ASN A 147 -3.87 5.20 -6.35
N TYR A 148 -5.11 5.64 -6.55
CA TYR A 148 -6.27 4.77 -6.78
C TYR A 148 -6.88 4.89 -8.19
N TRP A 149 -6.46 5.83 -9.02
CA TRP A 149 -7.05 6.04 -10.35
C TRP A 149 -7.06 4.81 -11.25
N HIS A 150 -6.08 3.96 -11.14
CA HIS A 150 -5.98 2.76 -11.96
C HIS A 150 -6.70 1.53 -11.39
N ALA A 151 -7.35 1.64 -10.22
CA ALA A 151 -7.92 0.49 -9.53
C ALA A 151 -9.01 -0.20 -10.37
N GLU A 152 -9.94 0.57 -10.94
CA GLU A 152 -11.05 0.02 -11.73
C GLU A 152 -10.56 -0.56 -13.06
N GLU A 153 -9.78 0.20 -13.84
CA GLU A 153 -9.22 -0.24 -15.12
C GLU A 153 -8.28 -1.44 -14.97
N ALA A 154 -7.64 -1.57 -13.82
CA ALA A 154 -6.73 -2.67 -13.52
C ALA A 154 -7.44 -3.92 -12.94
N ASN A 155 -8.78 -3.92 -12.88
CA ASN A 155 -9.60 -4.99 -12.28
C ASN A 155 -9.23 -5.27 -10.81
N LEU A 156 -9.13 -4.18 -10.02
CA LEU A 156 -8.74 -4.18 -8.61
C LEU A 156 -9.68 -3.28 -7.77
N SER A 157 -10.98 -3.23 -8.11
CA SER A 157 -11.99 -2.35 -7.48
C SER A 157 -12.01 -2.45 -5.96
N GLU A 158 -11.82 -3.65 -5.40
CA GLU A 158 -11.81 -3.86 -3.96
C GLU A 158 -10.63 -3.16 -3.25
N MET A 159 -9.59 -2.76 -3.97
CA MET A 159 -8.49 -1.98 -3.41
C MET A 159 -8.88 -0.53 -3.10
N VAL A 160 -10.04 -0.07 -3.55
CA VAL A 160 -10.58 1.26 -3.21
C VAL A 160 -11.22 1.27 -1.81
N MET A 161 -11.61 0.13 -1.27
CA MET A 161 -12.29 0.05 0.04
C MET A 161 -11.56 0.76 1.20
N PRO A 162 -10.22 0.71 1.33
CA PRO A 162 -9.53 1.49 2.36
C PRO A 162 -9.70 3.00 2.19
N LEU A 163 -9.73 3.49 0.95
CA LEU A 163 -9.98 4.90 0.65
C LEU A 163 -11.41 5.32 1.03
N ASP A 164 -12.41 4.51 0.71
CA ASP A 164 -13.80 4.76 1.11
C ASP A 164 -13.95 4.84 2.62
N GLY A 165 -13.30 3.93 3.35
CA GLY A 165 -13.29 3.94 4.80
C GLY A 165 -12.61 5.19 5.38
N PHE A 166 -11.53 5.64 4.77
CA PHE A 166 -10.83 6.87 5.15
C PHE A 166 -11.67 8.12 4.85
N ILE A 167 -12.29 8.22 3.68
CA ILE A 167 -13.20 9.31 3.32
C ILE A 167 -14.37 9.38 4.31
N SER A 168 -14.90 8.23 4.70
CA SER A 168 -15.95 8.15 5.72
C SER A 168 -15.50 8.69 7.09
N SER A 169 -14.23 8.51 7.43
CA SER A 169 -13.62 9.07 8.64
C SER A 169 -13.43 10.58 8.52
N LEU A 170 -12.88 11.04 7.38
CA LEU A 170 -12.75 12.48 7.06
C LEU A 170 -14.10 13.20 7.09
N ALA A 171 -15.16 12.57 6.61
CA ALA A 171 -16.50 13.15 6.65
C ALA A 171 -17.00 13.38 8.08
N LYS A 172 -16.57 12.56 9.05
CA LYS A 172 -16.93 12.75 10.46
C LYS A 172 -16.16 13.90 11.09
N THR A 173 -14.84 13.93 10.96
CA THR A 173 -14.00 15.00 11.50
C THR A 173 -14.21 16.32 10.76
N GLY A 174 -14.41 16.26 9.45
CA GLY A 174 -14.63 17.42 8.59
C GLY A 174 -15.95 18.17 8.83
N LYS A 175 -16.93 17.58 9.53
CA LYS A 175 -18.10 18.29 10.05
C LYS A 175 -17.70 19.34 11.06
N TYR A 176 -16.81 18.98 11.99
CA TYR A 176 -16.27 19.93 12.96
C TYR A 176 -15.54 21.09 12.25
N THR A 177 -14.72 20.77 11.26
CA THR A 177 -13.99 21.74 10.47
C THR A 177 -14.96 22.70 9.74
N ALA A 178 -15.99 22.16 9.09
CA ALA A 178 -16.99 22.95 8.38
C ALA A 178 -17.72 23.93 9.31
N GLU A 179 -18.15 23.45 10.48
CA GLU A 179 -18.88 24.26 11.46
C GLU A 179 -17.99 25.32 12.12
N HIS A 180 -16.85 24.92 12.68
CA HIS A 180 -16.04 25.79 13.54
C HIS A 180 -15.17 26.79 12.78
N TYR A 181 -14.69 26.43 11.61
CA TYR A 181 -13.81 27.30 10.82
C TYR A 181 -14.53 28.07 9.71
N TYR A 182 -15.64 27.50 9.20
CA TYR A 182 -16.36 28.12 8.06
C TYR A 182 -17.79 28.51 8.36
N GLY A 183 -18.32 28.18 9.56
CA GLY A 183 -19.70 28.49 9.93
C GLY A 183 -20.75 27.72 9.12
N ILE A 184 -20.38 26.58 8.55
CA ILE A 184 -21.23 25.76 7.68
C ILE A 184 -21.80 24.60 8.50
N ASN A 185 -23.13 24.57 8.68
CA ASN A 185 -23.81 23.56 9.49
C ASN A 185 -24.30 22.34 8.69
N GLN A 186 -24.03 22.28 7.40
CA GLN A 186 -24.39 21.17 6.52
C GLN A 186 -23.18 20.73 5.71
N GLY A 187 -23.04 19.41 5.52
CA GLY A 187 -21.89 18.84 4.83
C GLY A 187 -20.65 18.75 5.69
N TRP A 188 -19.51 18.66 5.05
CA TRP A 188 -18.19 18.56 5.68
C TRP A 188 -17.11 19.10 4.73
N CYS A 189 -15.95 19.43 5.28
CA CYS A 189 -14.77 19.76 4.49
C CYS A 189 -13.51 19.19 5.15
N SER A 190 -12.54 18.81 4.34
CA SER A 190 -11.19 18.48 4.78
C SER A 190 -10.21 19.55 4.31
N SER A 191 -9.08 19.64 5.00
CA SER A 191 -7.95 20.46 4.57
C SER A 191 -7.13 19.73 3.49
N HIS A 192 -6.12 20.42 2.97
CA HIS A 192 -5.21 19.87 1.94
C HIS A 192 -4.50 18.59 2.38
N ASN A 193 -4.13 18.49 3.64
CA ASN A 193 -3.46 17.32 4.22
C ASN A 193 -4.28 16.72 5.35
N SER A 194 -4.15 15.42 5.50
CA SER A 194 -4.69 14.65 6.61
C SER A 194 -3.69 13.57 7.04
N ASP A 195 -4.06 12.78 8.01
CA ASP A 195 -3.29 11.66 8.54
C ASP A 195 -4.19 10.45 8.84
N ILE A 196 -3.65 9.41 9.46
CA ILE A 196 -4.41 8.19 9.78
C ILE A 196 -5.52 8.41 10.82
N TRP A 197 -5.53 9.55 11.53
CA TRP A 197 -6.61 9.96 12.43
C TRP A 197 -7.66 10.83 11.74
N ALA A 198 -7.54 11.02 10.42
CA ALA A 198 -8.48 11.78 9.62
C ALA A 198 -8.65 13.24 10.10
N MET A 199 -7.56 13.89 10.54
CA MET A 199 -7.53 15.28 11.02
C MET A 199 -7.00 16.25 9.97
#